data_8a43a4758f50cb7fafa8cb86e05455b3
#
_entry.id   8a43a4758f50cb7fafa8cb86e05455b3
#
_cell.length_a   1.000
_cell.length_b   1.000
_cell.length_c   1.000
_cell.angle_alpha   90.00
_cell.angle_beta   90.00
_cell.angle_gamma   90.00
#
_symmetry.space_group_name_H-M   'P 1'
#
loop_
_entity.id
_entity.type
_entity.pdbx_description
1 polymer ?
#
loop_
_entity_poly.entity_id
_entity_poly.type
_entity_poly.pdbx_seq_one_letter_code
_entity_poly.pdbx_strand_id
1 'polypeptide(L)'
;MNISQKKLEKSKGRLEIKIKDQNFKKLYQQGSLKALMPDFHENLKQLMLINTAGGITSGDEYNYDIEIDKSDLCISTQAAEKIYSGFEDPANLVINLNLSNNSNLFWLPKEFILFLSLIHI
;
A
#
# COMPACT_ATOMS: atom_id res chain seq x y z
N MET A 1 -24.33 20.01 -15.25
CA MET A 1 -23.15 19.79 -14.40
C MET A 1 -21.94 19.74 -15.27
N ASN A 2 -20.99 20.55 -14.97
CA ASN A 2 -19.78 20.59 -15.78
C ASN A 2 -18.88 19.43 -15.40
N ILE A 3 -18.60 18.56 -16.36
CA ILE A 3 -17.78 17.36 -16.14
C ILE A 3 -16.37 17.73 -15.67
N SER A 4 -15.85 18.88 -16.09
CA SER A 4 -14.53 19.34 -15.66
C SER A 4 -14.46 19.69 -14.18
N GLN A 5 -15.60 19.88 -13.54
CA GLN A 5 -15.66 20.11 -12.10
C GLN A 5 -15.90 18.85 -11.30
N LYS A 6 -16.14 17.74 -11.94
CA LYS A 6 -15.99 16.47 -11.29
C LYS A 6 -14.51 16.28 -11.02
N LYS A 7 -14.09 16.77 -9.89
CA LYS A 7 -12.86 16.32 -9.33
C LYS A 7 -12.94 14.79 -9.30
N LEU A 8 -12.00 14.14 -9.93
CA LEU A 8 -11.77 12.74 -9.68
C LEU A 8 -11.78 12.60 -8.17
N GLU A 9 -12.69 11.79 -7.65
CA GLU A 9 -12.76 11.58 -6.22
C GLU A 9 -11.41 11.19 -5.71
N LYS A 10 -10.94 11.94 -4.70
CA LYS A 10 -9.68 11.63 -4.05
C LYS A 10 -9.85 10.31 -3.33
N SER A 11 -8.99 9.36 -3.65
CA SER A 11 -8.96 8.11 -2.94
C SER A 11 -8.16 8.24 -1.66
N LYS A 12 -8.66 7.62 -0.61
CA LYS A 12 -7.95 7.51 0.65
C LYS A 12 -7.89 6.06 1.05
N GLY A 13 -6.77 5.69 1.61
CA GLY A 13 -6.61 4.35 2.11
C GLY A 13 -5.69 4.33 3.31
N ARG A 14 -5.99 3.44 4.24
CA ARG A 14 -5.16 3.18 5.39
C ARG A 14 -5.06 1.70 5.64
N LEU A 15 -3.86 1.24 5.88
CA LEU A 15 -3.58 -0.14 6.20
C LEU A 15 -2.68 -0.19 7.42
N GLU A 16 -3.12 -0.87 8.47
CA GLU A 16 -2.34 -1.08 9.67
C GLU A 16 -2.18 -2.56 9.90
N ILE A 17 -0.93 -3.00 9.99
CA ILE A 17 -0.59 -4.41 10.16
C ILE A 17 0.37 -4.53 11.32
N LYS A 18 0.10 -5.48 12.20
CA LYS A 18 0.99 -5.85 13.27
C LYS A 18 1.15 -7.36 13.28
N ILE A 19 2.39 -7.81 13.19
CA ILE A 19 2.74 -9.21 13.31
C ILE A 19 3.74 -9.38 14.45
N LYS A 20 3.50 -10.36 15.30
CA LYS A 20 4.35 -10.69 16.44
C LYS A 20 4.41 -12.19 16.61
N ASP A 21 5.61 -12.73 16.78
CA ASP A 21 5.83 -14.17 16.93
C ASP A 21 5.14 -14.98 15.81
N GLN A 22 5.30 -14.52 14.56
CA GLN A 22 4.72 -15.13 13.36
C GLN A 22 3.19 -15.14 13.33
N ASN A 23 2.52 -14.34 14.15
CA ASN A 23 1.07 -14.25 14.18
C ASN A 23 0.62 -12.83 13.93
N PHE A 24 -0.37 -12.66 13.07
CA PHE A 24 -0.97 -11.36 12.85
C PHE A 24 -1.81 -10.95 14.06
N LYS A 25 -1.41 -9.85 14.69
CA LYS A 25 -2.10 -9.30 15.87
C LYS A 25 -3.09 -8.20 15.50
N LYS A 26 -2.86 -7.54 14.39
CA LYS A 26 -3.73 -6.48 13.89
C LYS A 26 -3.70 -6.48 12.37
N LEU A 27 -4.88 -6.39 11.80
CA LEU A 27 -5.07 -6.12 10.40
C LEU A 27 -6.23 -5.14 10.27
N TYR A 28 -5.92 -3.89 10.03
CA TYR A 28 -6.91 -2.85 9.82
C TYR A 28 -6.78 -2.34 8.40
N GLN A 29 -7.90 -2.29 7.71
CA GLN A 29 -7.93 -1.79 6.34
C GLN A 29 -9.11 -0.85 6.15
N GLN A 30 -8.83 0.27 5.50
CA GLN A 30 -9.82 1.30 5.26
C GLN A 30 -9.64 1.87 3.86
N GLY A 31 -10.75 2.20 3.21
CA GLY A 31 -10.73 2.78 1.89
C GLY A 31 -10.30 1.77 0.83
N SER A 32 -9.50 2.24 -0.11
CA SER A 32 -9.08 1.44 -1.25
C SER A 32 -7.96 0.44 -0.97
N LEU A 33 -7.30 0.55 0.18
CA LEU A 33 -6.21 -0.34 0.52
C LEU A 33 -6.72 -1.62 1.17
N LYS A 34 -6.31 -2.74 0.61
CA LYS A 34 -6.66 -4.08 1.09
C LYS A 34 -5.41 -4.93 1.23
N ALA A 35 -5.47 -5.89 2.10
CA ALA A 35 -4.42 -6.87 2.27
C ALA A 35 -5.01 -8.27 2.21
N LEU A 36 -4.36 -9.13 1.44
CA LEU A 36 -4.67 -10.55 1.40
C LEU A 36 -3.51 -11.32 2.00
N MET A 37 -3.84 -12.36 2.73
CA MET A 37 -2.87 -13.25 3.34
C MET A 37 -2.93 -14.61 2.64
N PRO A 38 -2.14 -14.79 1.56
CA PRO A 38 -2.12 -16.09 0.92
C PRO A 38 -1.47 -17.12 1.83
N ASP A 39 -2.05 -18.30 1.87
CA ASP A 39 -1.64 -19.37 2.78
C ASP A 39 -0.66 -20.31 2.08
N PHE A 40 0.60 -19.88 1.92
CA PHE A 40 1.56 -20.65 1.14
C PHE A 40 2.60 -21.40 1.95
N HIS A 41 3.07 -20.85 3.06
CA HIS A 41 4.16 -21.46 3.83
C HIS A 41 3.97 -21.25 5.31
N GLU A 42 4.25 -22.28 6.08
CA GLU A 42 4.11 -22.24 7.53
C GLU A 42 5.12 -21.30 8.20
N ASN A 43 6.31 -21.16 7.63
CA ASN A 43 7.42 -20.47 8.28
C ASN A 43 7.59 -19.02 7.86
N LEU A 44 7.03 -18.62 6.72
CA LEU A 44 7.12 -17.25 6.24
C LEU A 44 5.73 -16.73 5.97
N LYS A 45 5.32 -15.75 6.75
CA LYS A 45 4.05 -15.09 6.51
C LYS A 45 4.15 -14.21 5.27
N GLN A 46 3.12 -14.25 4.46
CA GLN A 46 3.04 -13.45 3.25
C GLN A 46 1.83 -12.55 3.28
N LEU A 47 2.02 -11.35 2.79
CA LEU A 47 0.98 -10.35 2.70
C LEU A 47 0.98 -9.78 1.30
N MET A 48 -0.19 -9.74 0.68
CA MET A 48 -0.35 -9.14 -0.63
C MET A 48 -1.18 -7.87 -0.50
N LEU A 49 -0.61 -6.75 -0.90
CA LEU A 49 -1.27 -5.45 -0.85
C LEU A 49 -2.00 -5.18 -2.16
N ILE A 50 -3.20 -4.65 -2.04
CA ILE A 50 -4.04 -4.31 -3.18
C ILE A 50 -4.55 -2.89 -2.99
N ASN A 51 -4.41 -2.07 -4.03
CA ASN A 51 -5.10 -0.79 -4.11
C ASN A 51 -6.26 -0.92 -5.10
N THR A 52 -7.47 -0.89 -4.59
CA THR A 52 -8.67 -1.07 -5.41
C THR A 52 -9.10 0.17 -6.18
N ALA A 53 -8.40 1.29 -6.00
CA ALA A 53 -8.73 2.55 -6.69
C ALA A 53 -8.33 2.57 -8.17
N GLY A 54 -7.59 1.56 -8.63
CA GLY A 54 -7.19 1.46 -10.02
C GLY A 54 -6.00 2.31 -10.41
N GLY A 55 -5.41 3.04 -9.47
CA GLY A 55 -4.24 3.87 -9.69
C GLY A 55 -4.13 4.99 -8.67
N ILE A 56 -3.07 5.75 -8.77
CA ILE A 56 -2.78 6.86 -7.88
C ILE A 56 -2.91 8.16 -8.69
N THR A 57 -3.68 9.09 -8.18
CA THR A 57 -3.88 10.37 -8.85
C THR A 57 -3.80 11.52 -7.86
N SER A 58 -3.91 12.73 -8.36
CA SER A 58 -3.77 13.96 -7.58
C SER A 58 -4.65 13.97 -6.34
N GLY A 59 -4.07 14.30 -5.20
CA GLY A 59 -4.77 14.40 -3.93
C GLY A 59 -5.05 13.09 -3.23
N ASP A 60 -4.68 11.96 -3.81
CA ASP A 60 -4.84 10.67 -3.14
C ASP A 60 -3.94 10.59 -1.92
N GLU A 61 -4.43 9.92 -0.89
CA GLU A 61 -3.70 9.72 0.35
C GLU A 61 -3.72 8.25 0.75
N TYR A 62 -2.54 7.66 0.83
CA TYR A 62 -2.40 6.26 1.24
C TYR A 62 -1.39 6.16 2.37
N ASN A 63 -1.80 5.52 3.44
CA ASN A 63 -0.96 5.32 4.62
C ASN A 63 -0.85 3.84 4.94
N TYR A 64 0.37 3.37 5.05
CA TYR A 64 0.69 2.01 5.47
C TYR A 64 1.48 2.07 6.76
N ASP A 65 0.98 1.42 7.79
CA ASP A 65 1.68 1.24 9.07
C ASP A 65 1.89 -0.24 9.31
N ILE A 66 3.14 -0.66 9.32
CA ILE A 66 3.50 -2.07 9.43
C ILE A 66 4.49 -2.24 10.58
N GLU A 67 4.09 -3.02 11.57
CA GLU A 67 4.93 -3.39 12.71
C GLU A 67 5.26 -4.87 12.67
N ILE A 68 6.53 -5.19 12.75
CA ILE A 68 7.02 -6.55 12.71
C ILE A 68 7.88 -6.79 13.94
N ASP A 69 7.48 -7.74 14.79
CA ASP A 69 8.17 -8.09 16.02
C ASP A 69 8.41 -9.60 16.07
N LYS A 70 9.66 -9.99 16.18
CA LYS A 70 10.09 -11.40 16.21
C LYS A 70 9.46 -12.22 15.08
N SER A 71 9.45 -11.67 13.88
CA SER A 71 8.73 -12.26 12.78
C SER A 71 9.43 -12.00 11.46
N ASP A 72 9.18 -12.88 10.51
CA ASP A 72 9.59 -12.72 9.12
C ASP A 72 8.33 -12.51 8.29
N LEU A 73 8.30 -11.45 7.51
CA LEU A 73 7.16 -11.10 6.69
C LEU A 73 7.61 -10.77 5.28
N CYS A 74 6.93 -11.34 4.32
CA CYS A 74 7.09 -11.01 2.91
C CYS A 74 5.88 -10.21 2.45
N ILE A 75 6.12 -9.04 1.91
CA ILE A 75 5.06 -8.18 1.38
C ILE A 75 5.25 -8.03 -0.12
N SER A 76 4.18 -8.26 -0.86
CA SER A 76 4.14 -8.05 -2.29
C SER A 76 2.89 -7.24 -2.65
N THR A 77 2.82 -6.77 -3.89
CA THR A 77 1.62 -6.14 -4.42
C THR A 77 1.00 -7.03 -5.48
N GLN A 78 -0.33 -7.00 -5.60
CA GLN A 78 -1.04 -7.84 -6.56
C GLN A 78 -0.74 -7.41 -8.00
N ALA A 79 -0.61 -6.11 -8.22
CA ALA A 79 -0.39 -5.56 -9.53
C ALA A 79 0.52 -4.34 -9.43
N ALA A 80 1.06 -3.93 -10.58
CA ALA A 80 1.78 -2.67 -10.66
C ALA A 80 0.86 -1.51 -10.34
N GLU A 81 1.39 -0.51 -9.61
CA GLU A 81 0.65 0.70 -9.33
C GLU A 81 0.74 1.65 -10.53
N LYS A 82 -0.39 2.14 -10.97
CA LYS A 82 -0.48 3.13 -12.03
C LYS A 82 -0.53 4.52 -11.40
N ILE A 83 0.38 5.39 -11.82
CA ILE A 83 0.44 6.76 -11.32
C ILE A 83 0.03 7.68 -12.45
N TYR A 84 -1.03 8.44 -12.23
CA TYR A 84 -1.54 9.41 -13.18
C TYR A 84 -1.11 10.81 -12.78
N SER A 85 -0.74 11.62 -13.76
CA SER A 85 -0.40 13.00 -13.49
C SER A 85 -1.64 13.79 -13.07
N GLY A 86 -1.48 14.63 -12.05
CA GLY A 86 -2.50 15.53 -11.58
C GLY A 86 -2.06 16.97 -11.71
N PHE A 87 -3.03 17.86 -11.84
CA PHE A 87 -2.75 19.29 -12.00
C PHE A 87 -2.83 20.06 -10.69
N GLU A 88 -3.30 19.44 -9.61
CA GLU A 88 -3.53 20.09 -8.35
C GLU A 88 -2.62 19.53 -7.25
N ASP A 89 -3.20 18.98 -6.24
CA ASP A 89 -2.47 18.50 -5.08
C ASP A 89 -1.69 17.22 -5.38
N PRO A 90 -0.49 17.05 -4.84
CA PRO A 90 0.23 15.81 -5.01
C PRO A 90 -0.48 14.65 -4.30
N ALA A 91 -0.32 13.46 -4.82
CA ALA A 91 -0.66 12.25 -4.09
C ALA A 91 0.38 12.00 -2.99
N ASN A 92 -0.06 11.52 -1.86
CA ASN A 92 0.80 11.16 -0.74
C ASN A 92 0.73 9.68 -0.45
N LEU A 93 1.88 9.04 -0.51
CA LEU A 93 2.05 7.66 -0.13
C LEU A 93 3.04 7.61 1.02
N VAL A 94 2.58 7.20 2.18
CA VAL A 94 3.43 7.10 3.37
C VAL A 94 3.48 5.65 3.82
N ILE A 95 4.67 5.13 3.96
CA ILE A 95 4.91 3.78 4.43
C ILE A 95 5.76 3.86 5.68
N ASN A 96 5.20 3.48 6.81
CA ASN A 96 5.89 3.40 8.08
C ASN A 96 6.19 1.95 8.40
N LEU A 97 7.46 1.64 8.54
CA LEU A 97 7.92 0.29 8.83
C LEU A 97 8.65 0.29 10.16
N ASN A 98 8.19 -0.53 11.10
CA ASN A 98 8.84 -0.73 12.38
C ASN A 98 9.20 -2.19 12.55
N LEU A 99 10.49 -2.48 12.59
CA LEU A 99 10.99 -3.82 12.81
C LEU A 99 11.70 -3.86 14.16
N SER A 100 11.39 -4.86 14.95
CA SER A 100 11.98 -5.05 16.27
C SER A 100 12.26 -6.51 16.55
N ASN A 101 13.25 -6.78 17.42
CA ASN A 101 13.53 -8.10 17.97
C ASN A 101 13.74 -9.20 16.92
N ASN A 102 14.80 -9.06 16.11
CA ASN A 102 15.18 -10.04 15.08
C ASN A 102 14.07 -10.28 14.06
N SER A 103 13.55 -9.22 13.52
CA SER A 103 12.55 -9.30 12.46
C SER A 103 13.17 -9.08 11.10
N ASN A 104 12.57 -9.70 10.09
CA ASN A 104 12.98 -9.53 8.70
C ASN A 104 11.78 -9.18 7.85
N LEU A 105 11.95 -8.20 6.99
CA LEU A 105 10.96 -7.81 6.02
C LEU A 105 11.50 -8.00 4.61
N PHE A 106 10.78 -8.74 3.81
CA PHE A 106 11.03 -8.86 2.38
C PHE A 106 9.98 -8.05 1.65
N TRP A 107 10.38 -6.89 1.15
CA TRP A 107 9.49 -5.98 0.43
C TRP A 107 9.67 -6.19 -1.07
N LEU A 108 8.68 -6.78 -1.72
CA LEU A 108 8.73 -7.15 -3.13
C LEU A 108 7.54 -6.53 -3.90
N PRO A 109 7.49 -5.21 -4.00
CA PRO A 109 6.40 -4.57 -4.73
C PRO A 109 6.57 -4.76 -6.24
N LYS A 110 5.45 -4.71 -6.96
CA LYS A 110 5.48 -4.54 -8.40
C LYS A 110 5.91 -3.11 -8.73
N GLU A 111 6.31 -2.89 -9.97
CA GLU A 111 6.74 -1.57 -10.42
C GLU A 111 5.63 -0.54 -10.36
N PHE A 112 6.02 0.73 -10.30
CA PHE A 112 5.12 1.84 -10.56
C PHE A 112 5.14 2.17 -12.03
N ILE A 113 3.97 2.28 -12.64
CA ILE A 113 3.82 2.65 -14.05
C ILE A 113 3.35 4.09 -14.10
N LEU A 114 4.17 4.95 -14.70
CA LEU A 114 3.87 6.38 -14.80
C LEU A 114 3.12 6.65 -16.09
N PHE A 115 1.95 7.24 -15.97
CA PHE A 115 1.15 7.68 -17.11
C PHE A 115 1.17 9.20 -17.20
N LEU A 116 1.36 9.75 -18.38
CA LEU A 116 1.42 11.18 -18.62
C LEU A 116 2.60 11.83 -17.89
N SER A 117 3.67 11.70 -18.44
CA SER A 117 5.06 11.92 -18.14
C SER A 117 5.52 13.27 -17.56
N LEU A 118 4.78 13.94 -16.74
CA LEU A 118 5.25 15.12 -16.01
C LEU A 118 5.37 14.84 -14.53
N ILE A 119 5.99 13.74 -14.20
CA ILE A 119 6.28 13.45 -12.81
C ILE A 119 7.72 13.81 -12.55
N HIS A 120 7.90 14.86 -11.76
CA HIS A 120 9.20 15.20 -11.22
C HIS A 120 9.43 14.31 -10.01
N ILE A 121 10.30 13.38 -10.17
CA ILE A 121 10.78 12.57 -9.07
C ILE A 121 11.96 13.25 -8.44
#